data_5b54b47468c593069837a684981948cc
#
_entry.id   5b54b47468c593069837a684981948cc
#
_cell.length_a   1.000
_cell.length_b   1.000
_cell.length_c   1.000
_cell.angle_alpha   90.00
_cell.angle_beta   90.00
_cell.angle_gamma   90.00
#
_symmetry.space_group_name_H-M   'P 1'
#
loop_
_entity.id
_entity.type
_entity.pdbx_description
1 polymer ?
#
loop_
_entity_poly.entity_id
_entity_poly.type
_entity_poly.pdbx_seq_one_letter_code
_entity_poly.pdbx_strand_id
1 'polypeptide(L)'
;QYGNALFDALLSEGQEFNAVPYGTEALGVMRIEKGHVAGNEINGQTTAQNLGLSRMISKKADSIGNILSEREGFNRSDIATLSGFKPVQRNQKLEAGSHLISAGKKPTMENDEGWLSSVAFSPTLGHYIALGFIKRGETRIGEKVCAVNLLQNKTTEVEIVSPHFIDPEGDKQRG
;
A
#
# COMPACT_ATOMS: atom_id res chain seq x y z
N GLN A 1 -21.85 -27.88 8.38
CA GLN A 1 -21.77 -29.33 8.18
C GLN A 1 -21.19 -29.73 6.82
N TYR A 2 -21.39 -28.92 5.76
CA TYR A 2 -20.98 -29.25 4.39
C TYR A 2 -19.71 -28.54 3.91
N GLY A 3 -19.05 -27.77 4.77
CA GLY A 3 -17.88 -26.95 4.37
C GLY A 3 -16.74 -27.76 3.79
N ASN A 4 -16.38 -28.87 4.43
CA ASN A 4 -15.30 -29.72 3.92
C ASN A 4 -15.70 -30.37 2.57
N ALA A 5 -16.92 -30.90 2.47
CA ALA A 5 -17.37 -31.51 1.22
C ALA A 5 -17.41 -30.50 0.06
N LEU A 6 -17.82 -29.25 0.32
CA LEU A 6 -17.78 -28.18 -0.68
C LEU A 6 -16.34 -27.82 -1.07
N PHE A 7 -15.45 -27.71 -0.10
CA PHE A 7 -14.04 -27.42 -0.36
C PHE A 7 -13.38 -28.51 -1.22
N ASP A 8 -13.60 -29.76 -0.86
CA ASP A 8 -13.07 -30.92 -1.60
C ASP A 8 -13.65 -30.99 -3.03
N ALA A 9 -14.94 -30.72 -3.20
CA ALA A 9 -15.57 -30.66 -4.51
C ALA A 9 -15.01 -29.54 -5.37
N LEU A 10 -14.83 -28.34 -4.82
CA LEU A 10 -14.22 -27.20 -5.53
C LEU A 10 -12.79 -27.48 -5.97
N LEU A 11 -11.97 -28.13 -5.12
CA LEU A 11 -10.62 -28.51 -5.49
C LEU A 11 -10.59 -29.60 -6.56
N SER A 12 -11.49 -30.58 -6.46
CA SER A 12 -11.60 -31.67 -7.45
C SER A 12 -11.96 -31.14 -8.83
N GLU A 13 -13.04 -30.37 -8.92
CA GLU A 13 -13.50 -29.77 -10.19
C GLU A 13 -12.53 -28.69 -10.71
N GLY A 14 -11.82 -28.03 -9.81
CA GLY A 14 -10.83 -27.00 -10.16
C GLY A 14 -9.52 -27.52 -10.73
N GLN A 15 -9.25 -28.83 -10.67
CA GLN A 15 -7.98 -29.40 -11.14
C GLN A 15 -7.71 -29.13 -12.63
N GLU A 16 -8.74 -29.21 -13.48
CA GLU A 16 -8.61 -28.90 -14.90
C GLU A 16 -8.23 -27.46 -15.19
N PHE A 17 -8.51 -26.53 -14.25
CA PHE A 17 -8.16 -25.11 -14.31
C PHE A 17 -6.89 -24.76 -13.52
N ASN A 18 -6.14 -25.75 -13.03
CA ASN A 18 -5.00 -25.55 -12.15
C ASN A 18 -5.34 -24.72 -10.89
N ALA A 19 -6.54 -24.90 -10.34
CA ALA A 19 -6.95 -24.22 -9.12
C ALA A 19 -6.09 -24.66 -7.94
N VAL A 20 -5.59 -23.69 -7.19
CA VAL A 20 -4.77 -23.91 -6.00
C VAL A 20 -5.33 -23.13 -4.81
N PRO A 21 -5.40 -23.73 -3.61
CA PRO A 21 -5.80 -23.01 -2.42
C PRO A 21 -4.67 -22.06 -2.00
N TYR A 22 -5.03 -20.88 -1.51
CA TYR A 22 -4.09 -19.96 -0.88
C TYR A 22 -4.68 -19.42 0.43
N GLY A 23 -3.82 -19.13 1.41
CA GLY A 23 -4.23 -18.63 2.71
C GLY A 23 -4.40 -17.11 2.73
N THR A 24 -5.00 -16.59 3.79
CA THR A 24 -5.20 -15.16 4.01
C THR A 24 -3.91 -14.36 4.11
N GLU A 25 -2.83 -14.98 4.58
CA GLU A 25 -1.50 -14.37 4.62
C GLU A 25 -0.96 -14.13 3.20
N ALA A 26 -1.08 -15.14 2.32
CA ALA A 26 -0.71 -14.99 0.91
C ALA A 26 -1.55 -13.90 0.22
N LEU A 27 -2.87 -13.83 0.51
CA LEU A 27 -3.73 -12.75 0.03
C LEU A 27 -3.21 -11.38 0.49
N GLY A 28 -2.80 -11.29 1.76
CA GLY A 28 -2.20 -10.08 2.34
C GLY A 28 -0.94 -9.62 1.60
N VAL A 29 -0.08 -10.55 1.19
CA VAL A 29 1.12 -10.25 0.38
C VAL A 29 0.72 -9.81 -1.03
N MET A 30 -0.10 -10.60 -1.71
CA MET A 30 -0.51 -10.32 -3.10
C MET A 30 -1.22 -8.97 -3.26
N ARG A 31 -2.05 -8.56 -2.27
CA ARG A 31 -2.71 -7.26 -2.33
C ARG A 31 -1.70 -6.10 -2.24
N ILE A 32 -0.62 -6.24 -1.44
CA ILE A 32 0.45 -5.25 -1.35
C ILE A 32 1.25 -5.23 -2.66
N GLU A 33 1.59 -6.38 -3.23
CA GLU A 33 2.27 -6.49 -4.52
C GLU A 33 1.49 -5.78 -5.64
N LYS A 34 0.17 -5.89 -5.63
CA LYS A 34 -0.72 -5.23 -6.61
C LYS A 34 -1.03 -3.77 -6.28
N GLY A 35 -0.73 -3.32 -5.08
CA GLY A 35 -1.07 -1.97 -4.63
C GLY A 35 -2.55 -1.81 -4.24
N HIS A 36 -3.24 -2.90 -3.92
CA HIS A 36 -4.61 -2.85 -3.48
C HIS A 36 -4.70 -2.41 -2.02
N VAL A 37 -5.44 -1.34 -1.80
CA VAL A 37 -5.67 -0.76 -0.47
C VAL A 37 -6.61 -1.65 0.36
N ALA A 38 -6.39 -1.69 1.67
CA ALA A 38 -7.20 -2.44 2.63
C ALA A 38 -7.45 -1.59 3.89
N GLY A 39 -7.94 -2.19 4.96
CA GLY A 39 -8.34 -1.48 6.17
C GLY A 39 -7.26 -0.58 6.79
N ASN A 40 -5.98 -0.89 6.60
CA ASN A 40 -4.89 -0.04 7.09
C ASN A 40 -4.76 1.27 6.29
N GLU A 41 -5.12 1.27 5.03
CA GLU A 41 -5.10 2.43 4.13
C GLU A 41 -6.47 3.13 4.08
N ILE A 42 -7.56 2.37 4.19
CA ILE A 42 -8.94 2.88 4.12
C ILE A 42 -9.45 3.10 5.53
N ASN A 43 -9.35 4.33 6.01
CA ASN A 43 -9.81 4.73 7.34
C ASN A 43 -10.49 6.11 7.28
N GLY A 44 -11.00 6.59 8.41
CA GLY A 44 -11.70 7.88 8.48
C GLY A 44 -10.86 9.12 8.20
N GLN A 45 -9.56 8.98 8.00
CA GLN A 45 -8.62 10.08 7.72
C GLN A 45 -8.14 10.11 6.27
N THR A 46 -8.47 9.10 5.46
CA THR A 46 -8.04 9.00 4.06
C THR A 46 -9.20 9.29 3.12
N THR A 47 -8.92 10.06 2.08
CA THR A 47 -9.84 10.36 0.98
C THR A 47 -9.44 9.56 -0.27
N ALA A 48 -10.31 9.52 -1.26
CA ALA A 48 -9.98 8.92 -2.56
C ALA A 48 -8.75 9.60 -3.21
N GLN A 49 -8.52 10.88 -2.95
CA GLN A 49 -7.33 11.60 -3.43
C GLN A 49 -6.05 11.09 -2.77
N ASN A 50 -6.05 10.89 -1.45
CA ASN A 50 -4.90 10.29 -0.75
C ASN A 50 -4.55 8.90 -1.30
N LEU A 51 -5.55 8.15 -1.75
CA LEU A 51 -5.41 6.79 -2.26
C LEU A 51 -5.05 6.70 -3.74
N GLY A 52 -4.92 7.84 -4.45
CA GLY A 52 -4.72 7.85 -5.92
C GLY A 52 -5.98 7.46 -6.71
N LEU A 53 -7.15 7.42 -6.08
CA LEU A 53 -8.42 6.98 -6.67
C LEU A 53 -9.32 8.14 -7.14
N SER A 54 -8.78 9.34 -7.30
CA SER A 54 -9.55 10.53 -7.70
C SER A 54 -10.32 10.34 -9.02
N ARG A 55 -9.79 9.51 -9.94
CA ARG A 55 -10.45 9.20 -11.22
C ARG A 55 -11.75 8.41 -11.06
N MET A 56 -11.92 7.71 -9.93
CA MET A 56 -13.12 6.91 -9.63
C MET A 56 -14.25 7.76 -9.07
N ILE A 57 -13.99 9.00 -8.69
CA ILE A 57 -15.01 9.90 -8.16
C ILE A 57 -15.82 10.44 -9.35
N SER A 58 -17.13 10.13 -9.37
CA SER A 58 -18.05 10.66 -10.37
C SER A 58 -18.32 12.14 -10.12
N LYS A 59 -17.95 12.98 -11.08
CA LYS A 59 -18.27 14.42 -11.03
C LYS A 59 -19.77 14.71 -11.29
N LYS A 60 -20.52 13.71 -11.77
CA LYS A 60 -21.95 13.84 -12.10
C LYS A 60 -22.86 13.41 -10.96
N ALA A 61 -22.35 12.72 -9.96
CA ALA A 61 -23.14 12.24 -8.84
C ALA A 61 -23.20 13.31 -7.75
N ASP A 62 -24.40 13.68 -7.39
CA ASP A 62 -24.65 14.48 -6.17
C ASP A 62 -24.48 13.57 -4.97
N SER A 63 -23.27 13.50 -4.43
CA SER A 63 -22.92 12.68 -3.29
C SER A 63 -22.37 13.51 -2.15
N ILE A 64 -22.70 13.14 -0.93
CA ILE A 64 -22.22 13.80 0.30
C ILE A 64 -20.70 13.87 0.31
N GLY A 65 -20.00 12.85 -0.19
CA GLY A 65 -18.55 12.80 -0.27
C GLY A 65 -17.93 13.87 -1.19
N ASN A 66 -18.60 14.27 -2.26
CA ASN A 66 -18.11 15.30 -3.18
C ASN A 66 -17.95 16.65 -2.46
N ILE A 67 -19.00 17.12 -1.77
CA ILE A 67 -18.96 18.40 -1.05
C ILE A 67 -17.90 18.38 0.05
N LEU A 68 -17.75 17.26 0.75
CA LEU A 68 -16.77 17.13 1.81
C LEU A 68 -15.33 17.08 1.27
N SER A 69 -15.10 16.48 0.10
CA SER A 69 -13.77 16.38 -0.53
C SER A 69 -13.24 17.73 -1.03
N GLU A 70 -14.11 18.71 -1.26
CA GLU A 70 -13.74 20.06 -1.70
C GLU A 70 -13.26 20.97 -0.57
N ARG A 71 -13.34 20.53 0.69
CA ARG A 71 -12.84 21.31 1.83
C ARG A 71 -11.34 21.57 1.71
N GLU A 72 -10.91 22.76 2.09
CA GLU A 72 -9.52 23.21 2.00
C GLU A 72 -8.53 22.23 2.63
N GLY A 73 -8.87 21.64 3.79
CA GLY A 73 -8.01 20.66 4.47
C GLY A 73 -7.70 19.41 3.67
N PHE A 74 -8.56 19.03 2.70
CA PHE A 74 -8.38 17.88 1.83
C PHE A 74 -7.75 18.21 0.47
N ASN A 75 -7.67 19.50 0.12
CA ASN A 75 -7.13 19.98 -1.16
C ASN A 75 -5.77 20.66 -1.03
N ARG A 76 -5.06 20.45 0.06
CA ARG A 76 -3.72 20.99 0.27
C ARG A 76 -2.72 20.37 -0.67
N SER A 77 -1.75 21.15 -1.13
CA SER A 77 -0.66 20.67 -2.02
C SER A 77 0.33 19.72 -1.36
N ASP A 78 0.31 19.64 -0.01
CA ASP A 78 1.21 18.79 0.79
C ASP A 78 0.51 17.57 1.40
N ILE A 79 -0.67 17.20 0.92
CA ILE A 79 -1.36 16.01 1.42
C ILE A 79 -0.49 14.76 1.21
N ALA A 80 -0.57 13.85 2.16
CA ALA A 80 0.07 12.55 2.03
C ALA A 80 -0.69 11.68 1.02
N THR A 81 0.01 11.10 0.07
CA THR A 81 -0.55 10.21 -0.96
C THR A 81 0.03 8.81 -0.86
N LEU A 82 -0.77 7.83 -1.24
CA LEU A 82 -0.38 6.43 -1.24
C LEU A 82 0.81 6.23 -2.18
N SER A 83 1.84 5.60 -1.66
CA SER A 83 3.07 5.27 -2.39
C SER A 83 3.53 3.88 -2.00
N GLY A 84 4.33 3.27 -2.87
CA GLY A 84 5.07 2.06 -2.56
C GLY A 84 6.44 2.40 -1.97
N PHE A 85 6.97 1.48 -1.18
CA PHE A 85 8.31 1.60 -0.58
C PHE A 85 9.03 0.28 -0.68
N LYS A 86 10.30 0.31 -1.03
CA LYS A 86 11.20 -0.85 -0.99
C LYS A 86 12.48 -0.46 -0.24
N PRO A 87 13.12 -1.37 0.49
CA PRO A 87 14.38 -1.08 1.14
C PRO A 87 15.47 -0.86 0.08
N VAL A 88 16.34 0.13 0.29
CA VAL A 88 17.50 0.38 -0.58
C VAL A 88 18.43 -0.83 -0.58
N GLN A 89 18.66 -1.41 0.58
CA GLN A 89 19.38 -2.68 0.71
C GLN A 89 18.35 -3.82 0.79
N ARG A 90 18.28 -4.66 -0.24
CA ARG A 90 17.24 -5.71 -0.43
C ARG A 90 17.05 -6.67 0.75
N ASN A 91 18.08 -6.88 1.54
CA ASN A 91 18.06 -7.77 2.70
C ASN A 91 17.48 -7.13 3.97
N GLN A 92 17.22 -5.82 3.96
CA GLN A 92 16.67 -5.12 5.11
C GLN A 92 15.18 -5.37 5.24
N LYS A 93 14.75 -5.56 6.48
CA LYS A 93 13.36 -5.73 6.86
C LYS A 93 12.68 -4.37 7.01
N LEU A 94 11.45 -4.26 6.53
CA LEU A 94 10.56 -3.14 6.79
C LEU A 94 9.57 -3.50 7.91
N GLU A 95 9.05 -2.48 8.58
CA GLU A 95 8.08 -2.63 9.67
C GLU A 95 6.93 -1.66 9.51
N ALA A 96 5.70 -2.18 9.57
CA ALA A 96 4.50 -1.34 9.52
C ALA A 96 4.46 -0.39 10.72
N GLY A 97 3.90 0.80 10.52
CA GLY A 97 3.89 1.86 11.52
C GLY A 97 5.19 2.65 11.63
N SER A 98 6.23 2.34 10.83
CA SER A 98 7.43 3.18 10.76
C SER A 98 7.09 4.54 10.16
N HIS A 99 7.62 5.61 10.75
CA HIS A 99 7.49 6.96 10.24
C HIS A 99 8.49 7.25 9.13
N LEU A 100 8.10 8.07 8.17
CA LEU A 100 8.92 8.42 7.02
C LEU A 100 9.51 9.80 7.21
N ILE A 101 10.83 9.89 7.14
CA ILE A 101 11.59 11.11 7.43
C ILE A 101 12.64 11.29 6.35
N SER A 102 12.81 12.52 5.86
CA SER A 102 13.88 12.83 4.90
C SER A 102 15.24 12.44 5.43
N ALA A 103 16.10 11.93 4.56
CA ALA A 103 17.46 11.53 4.92
C ALA A 103 18.23 12.65 5.64
N GLY A 104 18.91 12.30 6.73
CA GLY A 104 19.70 13.24 7.53
C GLY A 104 18.93 14.12 8.52
N LYS A 105 17.59 14.07 8.52
CA LYS A 105 16.79 14.77 9.53
C LYS A 105 16.56 13.92 10.78
N LYS A 106 16.37 14.59 11.92
CA LYS A 106 16.04 13.92 13.18
C LYS A 106 14.58 13.45 13.17
N PRO A 107 14.27 12.31 13.84
CA PRO A 107 12.90 11.79 13.93
C PRO A 107 12.08 12.60 14.95
N THR A 108 11.57 13.74 14.52
CA THR A 108 10.67 14.61 15.26
C THR A 108 9.36 14.76 14.52
N MET A 109 8.28 15.15 15.20
CA MET A 109 6.97 15.37 14.56
C MET A 109 7.02 16.41 13.45
N GLU A 110 7.89 17.40 13.56
CA GLU A 110 8.07 18.45 12.54
C GLU A 110 8.66 17.90 11.24
N ASN A 111 9.50 16.86 11.34
CA ASN A 111 10.16 16.21 10.22
C ASN A 111 9.40 14.98 9.70
N ASP A 112 8.28 14.66 10.32
CA ASP A 112 7.44 13.53 9.91
C ASP A 112 6.71 13.87 8.61
N GLU A 113 6.96 13.07 7.60
CA GLU A 113 6.40 13.22 6.26
C GLU A 113 5.36 12.16 5.93
N GLY A 114 5.23 11.13 6.77
CA GLY A 114 4.30 10.03 6.53
C GLY A 114 4.63 8.75 7.28
N TRP A 115 4.01 7.65 6.87
CA TRP A 115 4.19 6.35 7.55
C TRP A 115 4.00 5.17 6.61
N LEU A 116 4.56 4.01 6.97
CA LEU A 116 4.29 2.73 6.33
C LEU A 116 3.01 2.12 6.91
N SER A 117 1.99 1.92 6.08
CA SER A 117 0.70 1.36 6.51
C SER A 117 0.67 -0.16 6.51
N SER A 118 1.26 -0.76 5.48
CA SER A 118 1.28 -2.21 5.28
C SER A 118 2.61 -2.66 4.75
N VAL A 119 3.12 -3.76 5.29
CA VAL A 119 4.42 -4.31 4.94
C VAL A 119 4.32 -5.81 4.74
N ALA A 120 4.98 -6.33 3.72
CA ALA A 120 5.14 -7.76 3.51
C ALA A 120 6.52 -8.08 2.89
N PHE A 121 6.98 -9.32 3.13
CA PHE A 121 8.02 -9.90 2.29
C PHE A 121 7.36 -10.46 1.03
N SER A 122 7.78 -10.01 -0.14
CA SER A 122 7.30 -10.55 -1.41
C SER A 122 8.21 -11.70 -1.86
N PRO A 123 7.72 -12.94 -1.90
CA PRO A 123 8.48 -14.06 -2.45
C PRO A 123 8.79 -13.87 -3.94
N THR A 124 7.87 -13.24 -4.67
CA THR A 124 8.00 -12.97 -6.11
C THR A 124 9.14 -12.00 -6.39
N LEU A 125 9.28 -10.95 -5.58
CA LEU A 125 10.31 -9.91 -5.75
C LEU A 125 11.60 -10.23 -4.98
N GLY A 126 11.53 -11.12 -3.99
CA GLY A 126 12.66 -11.53 -3.16
C GLY A 126 13.14 -10.47 -2.16
N HIS A 127 12.26 -9.53 -1.77
CA HIS A 127 12.55 -8.50 -0.77
C HIS A 127 11.26 -7.98 -0.10
N TYR A 128 11.43 -7.22 0.96
CA TYR A 128 10.32 -6.52 1.59
C TYR A 128 9.76 -5.41 0.69
N ILE A 129 8.45 -5.26 0.71
CA ILE A 129 7.70 -4.18 0.07
C ILE A 129 6.72 -3.59 1.09
N ALA A 130 6.37 -2.34 0.89
CA ALA A 130 5.41 -1.66 1.75
C ALA A 130 4.51 -0.72 0.96
N LEU A 131 3.27 -0.58 1.42
CA LEU A 131 2.41 0.55 1.11
C LEU A 131 2.48 1.55 2.26
N GLY A 132 2.32 2.82 1.95
CA GLY A 132 2.33 3.87 2.96
C GLY A 132 1.89 5.19 2.38
N PHE A 133 1.81 6.18 3.24
CA PHE A 133 1.45 7.54 2.87
C PHE A 133 2.64 8.46 3.12
N ILE A 134 2.97 9.29 2.13
CA ILE A 134 4.01 10.31 2.27
C ILE A 134 3.57 11.61 1.61
N LYS A 135 3.91 12.74 2.19
CA LYS A 135 3.62 14.07 1.63
C LYS A 135 4.15 14.16 0.20
N ARG A 136 3.26 14.49 -0.74
CA ARG A 136 3.57 14.64 -2.17
C ARG A 136 4.19 13.39 -2.80
N GLY A 137 3.80 12.19 -2.36
CA GLY A 137 4.44 10.94 -2.76
C GLY A 137 4.50 10.73 -4.28
N GLU A 138 3.46 11.11 -5.02
CA GLU A 138 3.40 10.96 -6.48
C GLU A 138 4.54 11.70 -7.22
N THR A 139 5.01 12.83 -6.67
CA THR A 139 6.07 13.65 -7.26
C THR A 139 7.48 13.29 -6.79
N ARG A 140 7.59 12.32 -5.88
CA ARG A 140 8.83 11.94 -5.20
C ARG A 140 9.30 10.53 -5.53
N ILE A 141 8.77 9.92 -6.58
CA ILE A 141 9.18 8.58 -7.03
C ILE A 141 10.69 8.58 -7.32
N GLY A 142 11.40 7.58 -6.76
CA GLY A 142 12.86 7.46 -6.83
C GLY A 142 13.64 8.16 -5.72
N GLU A 143 12.97 8.98 -4.91
CA GLU A 143 13.60 9.62 -3.74
C GLU A 143 13.84 8.60 -2.63
N LYS A 144 14.92 8.79 -1.88
CA LYS A 144 15.27 7.97 -0.72
C LYS A 144 14.92 8.70 0.57
N VAL A 145 14.23 8.01 1.45
CA VAL A 145 13.85 8.50 2.79
C VAL A 145 14.17 7.44 3.85
N CYS A 146 14.09 7.79 5.11
CA CYS A 146 14.29 6.88 6.22
C CYS A 146 12.94 6.43 6.79
N ALA A 147 12.68 5.13 6.82
CA ALA A 147 11.61 4.52 7.60
C ALA A 147 12.13 4.28 9.03
N VAL A 148 11.59 5.01 10.00
CA VAL A 148 12.05 5.02 11.39
C VAL A 148 11.00 4.40 12.30
N ASN A 149 11.36 3.32 12.97
CA ASN A 149 10.57 2.72 14.04
C ASN A 149 11.18 3.10 15.38
N LEU A 150 10.59 4.11 16.03
CA LEU A 150 11.09 4.64 17.31
C LEU A 150 10.98 3.62 18.45
N LEU A 151 9.94 2.77 18.44
CA LEU A 151 9.73 1.78 19.50
C LEU A 151 10.80 0.69 19.49
N GLN A 152 11.31 0.34 18.33
CA GLN A 152 12.34 -0.66 18.17
C GLN A 152 13.74 -0.07 17.94
N ASN A 153 13.84 1.25 17.93
CA ASN A 153 15.08 1.99 17.63
C ASN A 153 15.75 1.52 16.32
N LYS A 154 14.93 1.34 15.27
CA LYS A 154 15.37 0.89 13.96
C LYS A 154 15.14 1.96 12.92
N THR A 155 16.09 2.08 12.00
CA THR A 155 16.00 2.95 10.84
C THR A 155 16.41 2.17 9.59
N THR A 156 15.57 2.21 8.58
CA THR A 156 15.82 1.55 7.29
C THR A 156 15.70 2.60 6.18
N GLU A 157 16.71 2.71 5.34
CA GLU A 157 16.64 3.56 4.15
C GLU A 157 15.73 2.88 3.12
N VAL A 158 14.74 3.62 2.62
CA VAL A 158 13.75 3.15 1.65
C VAL A 158 13.68 4.09 0.44
N GLU A 159 13.41 3.52 -0.71
CA GLU A 159 13.11 4.25 -1.94
C GLU A 159 11.60 4.33 -2.13
N ILE A 160 11.11 5.53 -2.46
CA ILE A 160 9.71 5.76 -2.84
C ILE A 160 9.51 5.25 -4.25
N VAL A 161 8.52 4.37 -4.43
CA VAL A 161 8.20 3.77 -5.74
C VAL A 161 6.69 3.83 -6.00
N SER A 162 6.28 3.42 -7.19
CA SER A 162 4.84 3.19 -7.46
C SER A 162 4.25 2.20 -6.45
N PRO A 163 3.02 2.39 -5.98
CA PRO A 163 2.36 1.40 -5.12
C PRO A 163 2.04 0.08 -5.82
N HIS A 164 2.15 0.03 -7.15
CA HIS A 164 1.91 -1.16 -7.97
C HIS A 164 3.23 -1.84 -8.30
N PHE A 165 3.64 -2.82 -7.48
CA PHE A 165 4.93 -3.52 -7.63
C PHE A 165 4.89 -4.57 -8.73
N ILE A 166 3.74 -5.22 -8.93
CA ILE A 166 3.54 -6.30 -9.89
C ILE A 166 2.36 -5.99 -10.79
N ASP A 167 2.55 -6.14 -12.10
CA ASP A 167 1.52 -6.02 -13.13
C ASP A 167 0.71 -4.70 -13.00
N PRO A 168 1.36 -3.53 -13.06
CA PRO A 168 0.71 -2.23 -12.84
C PRO A 168 -0.45 -1.98 -13.80
N GLU A 169 -0.36 -2.45 -15.03
CA GLU A 169 -1.38 -2.28 -16.06
C GLU A 169 -2.55 -3.28 -15.93
N GLY A 170 -2.39 -4.33 -15.11
CA GLY A 170 -3.42 -5.35 -14.91
C GLY A 170 -3.59 -6.31 -16.09
N ASP A 171 -2.56 -6.53 -16.90
CA ASP A 171 -2.62 -7.39 -18.07
C ASP A 171 -2.88 -8.84 -17.72
N LYS A 172 -2.29 -9.32 -16.62
CA LYS A 172 -2.50 -10.70 -16.14
C LYS A 172 -3.95 -10.98 -15.70
N GLN A 173 -4.74 -9.93 -15.44
CA GLN A 173 -6.14 -10.06 -15.05
C GLN A 173 -7.09 -10.04 -16.25
N ARG A 174 -6.61 -9.66 -17.42
CA ARG A 174 -7.43 -9.52 -18.62
C ARG A 174 -7.32 -10.72 -19.57
N GLY A 175 -6.37 -11.62 -19.34
CA GLY A 175 -6.11 -12.79 -20.15
C GLY A 175 -5.20 -12.52 -21.32
#